data_d76fc93e2562cc8b0020fcc9b045a4f9
#
_entry.id   d76fc93e2562cc8b0020fcc9b045a4f9
#
_cell.length_a   1.000
_cell.length_b   1.000
_cell.length_c   1.000
_cell.angle_alpha   90.00
_cell.angle_beta   90.00
_cell.angle_gamma   90.00
#
_symmetry.space_group_name_H-M   'P 1'
#
loop_
_entity.id
_entity.type
_entity.pdbx_description
1 polymer ?
#
loop_
_entity_poly.entity_id
_entity_poly.type
_entity_poly.pdbx_seq_one_letter_code
_entity_poly.pdbx_strand_id
1 'polypeptide(L)'
;MKKILIICAAAALTGCGIYKPYTRPEVTTAGLYGSAETADTTTLGDIRWQEMFTDPQLQALIALALENNTDLLSAGWRVKEAEATLKSARLAYLPSFNFAPQGSLSSFDGGPTAKTYSIPVTASWQIDIFNGLTNAKRKAKALYAQSKEYEQAVKTQLISGVANLYYTLLMLDSQYEVTEETAAKWRQSVEAMRALKEAGYANEAGVAQYEANTLAIEASLHDLGYQRTQAENSLCSLLGEVPHTIARGRLENQQLPDDLTVGVPLLMLSNRPDVRSAEYSLMQSYYATASARSALYPSITLSGTVGWTNNSGAGIVNPGKLIWNAAGSLLQPIFNANANRARVKIAKAQQEESKLSFQQTLLNAGAEVNNALTQCQSARAKADLRERQIEALERAVE
;
A
#
# COMPACT_ATOMS: atom_id res chain seq x y z
N MET A 1 -4.63 -54.06 -24.08
CA MET A 1 -3.67 -53.12 -23.47
C MET A 1 -3.79 -51.66 -24.00
N LYS A 2 -3.85 -51.41 -25.32
CA LYS A 2 -4.03 -50.03 -25.87
C LYS A 2 -5.29 -49.32 -25.39
N LYS A 3 -6.45 -50.03 -25.24
CA LYS A 3 -7.70 -49.41 -24.77
C LYS A 3 -7.68 -49.06 -23.28
N ILE A 4 -6.96 -49.80 -22.46
CA ILE A 4 -6.79 -49.53 -21.02
C ILE A 4 -5.87 -48.35 -20.83
N LEU A 5 -4.82 -48.20 -21.63
CA LEU A 5 -3.93 -47.03 -21.60
C LEU A 5 -4.66 -45.72 -21.99
N ILE A 6 -5.59 -45.78 -22.97
CA ILE A 6 -6.42 -44.63 -23.37
C ILE A 6 -7.42 -44.28 -22.29
N ILE A 7 -8.03 -45.24 -21.60
CA ILE A 7 -8.97 -44.99 -20.49
C ILE A 7 -8.23 -44.42 -19.28
N CYS A 8 -7.03 -44.92 -18.95
CA CYS A 8 -6.19 -44.33 -17.90
C CYS A 8 -5.71 -42.89 -18.25
N ALA A 9 -5.37 -42.65 -19.51
CA ALA A 9 -5.03 -41.31 -19.99
C ALA A 9 -6.22 -40.35 -19.99
N ALA A 10 -7.42 -40.83 -20.37
CA ALA A 10 -8.65 -40.05 -20.32
C ALA A 10 -9.10 -39.77 -18.87
N ALA A 11 -8.96 -40.71 -17.95
CA ALA A 11 -9.23 -40.51 -16.52
C ALA A 11 -8.23 -39.55 -15.86
N ALA A 12 -6.97 -39.49 -16.33
CA ALA A 12 -6.00 -38.51 -15.91
C ALA A 12 -6.29 -37.11 -16.44
N LEU A 13 -6.99 -36.97 -17.57
CA LEU A 13 -7.41 -35.71 -18.17
C LEU A 13 -8.69 -35.11 -17.54
N THR A 14 -9.48 -35.92 -16.87
CA THR A 14 -10.59 -35.43 -16.01
C THR A 14 -10.05 -35.03 -14.64
N GLY A 15 -8.90 -34.35 -14.58
CA GLY A 15 -8.36 -33.72 -13.40
C GLY A 15 -9.38 -32.75 -12.83
N CYS A 16 -10.39 -33.31 -12.11
CA CYS A 16 -11.25 -32.55 -11.20
C CYS A 16 -10.32 -31.64 -10.42
N GLY A 17 -10.57 -30.32 -10.52
CA GLY A 17 -9.68 -29.31 -9.95
C GLY A 17 -9.31 -29.69 -8.52
N ILE A 18 -8.09 -30.15 -8.34
CA ILE A 18 -7.50 -30.57 -7.05
C ILE A 18 -7.60 -29.42 -6.04
N TYR A 19 -7.91 -28.23 -6.53
CA TYR A 19 -8.01 -26.98 -5.78
C TYR A 19 -9.37 -26.32 -6.02
N LYS A 20 -10.04 -26.00 -4.91
CA LYS A 20 -11.23 -25.13 -4.95
C LYS A 20 -10.82 -23.72 -5.37
N PRO A 21 -11.69 -22.96 -6.07
CA PRO A 21 -11.45 -21.53 -6.28
C PRO A 21 -11.33 -20.82 -4.92
N TYR A 22 -10.61 -19.70 -4.90
CA TYR A 22 -10.56 -18.86 -3.71
C TYR A 22 -11.98 -18.36 -3.41
N THR A 23 -12.39 -18.50 -2.15
CA THR A 23 -13.58 -17.90 -1.59
C THR A 23 -13.18 -17.01 -0.43
N ARG A 24 -13.73 -15.80 -0.40
CA ARG A 24 -13.49 -14.87 0.70
C ARG A 24 -13.91 -15.51 2.02
N PRO A 25 -13.08 -15.52 3.07
CA PRO A 25 -13.50 -16.02 4.37
C PRO A 25 -14.59 -15.14 4.95
N GLU A 26 -15.57 -15.76 5.58
CA GLU A 26 -16.56 -15.05 6.39
C GLU A 26 -15.84 -14.49 7.63
N VAL A 27 -15.97 -13.17 7.84
CA VAL A 27 -15.47 -12.49 9.02
C VAL A 27 -16.67 -11.99 9.81
N THR A 28 -16.72 -12.32 11.09
CA THR A 28 -17.76 -11.81 11.98
C THR A 28 -17.55 -10.31 12.18
N THR A 29 -18.51 -9.54 11.70
CA THR A 29 -18.45 -8.07 11.67
C THR A 29 -19.62 -7.46 12.45
N ALA A 30 -20.42 -8.30 13.12
CA ALA A 30 -21.51 -7.86 13.98
C ALA A 30 -20.97 -6.96 15.11
N GLY A 31 -21.54 -5.76 15.24
CA GLY A 31 -21.17 -4.81 16.29
C GLY A 31 -19.90 -4.00 16.04
N LEU A 32 -19.33 -4.03 14.84
CA LEU A 32 -18.09 -3.31 14.50
C LEU A 32 -18.20 -1.78 14.68
N TYR A 33 -19.42 -1.24 14.55
CA TYR A 33 -19.74 0.18 14.72
C TYR A 33 -20.59 0.47 15.97
N GLY A 34 -20.59 -0.41 16.95
CA GLY A 34 -21.46 -0.26 18.11
C GLY A 34 -22.95 -0.40 17.75
N SER A 35 -23.82 0.47 18.28
CA SER A 35 -25.28 0.43 18.07
C SER A 35 -25.76 1.21 16.82
N ALA A 36 -24.87 1.78 16.03
CA ALA A 36 -25.24 2.55 14.85
C ALA A 36 -25.41 1.64 13.61
N GLU A 37 -26.52 0.92 13.55
CA GLU A 37 -26.99 0.33 12.30
C GLU A 37 -27.77 1.38 11.53
N THR A 38 -27.19 1.94 10.47
CA THR A 38 -27.92 2.80 9.55
C THR A 38 -28.16 2.09 8.24
N ALA A 39 -29.42 2.15 7.79
CA ALA A 39 -29.86 1.60 6.52
C ALA A 39 -29.45 2.47 5.31
N ASP A 40 -28.81 3.61 5.55
CA ASP A 40 -28.38 4.53 4.49
C ASP A 40 -27.09 4.02 3.83
N THR A 41 -27.16 3.76 2.53
CA THR A 41 -26.04 3.31 1.71
C THR A 41 -25.31 4.44 1.01
N THR A 42 -25.77 5.70 1.13
CA THR A 42 -25.02 6.86 0.62
C THR A 42 -23.88 7.18 1.54
N THR A 43 -22.65 7.16 1.03
CA THR A 43 -21.47 7.31 1.86
C THR A 43 -20.58 8.43 1.40
N LEU A 44 -19.91 9.06 2.38
CA LEU A 44 -18.81 9.99 2.14
C LEU A 44 -17.69 9.39 1.28
N GLY A 45 -17.57 8.07 1.23
CA GLY A 45 -16.59 7.36 0.42
C GLY A 45 -16.82 7.48 -1.09
N ASP A 46 -18.02 7.84 -1.54
CA ASP A 46 -18.34 8.05 -2.95
C ASP A 46 -18.14 9.50 -3.40
N ILE A 47 -17.93 10.43 -2.46
CA ILE A 47 -17.71 11.85 -2.74
C ILE A 47 -16.27 12.01 -3.27
N ARG A 48 -16.13 12.76 -4.36
CA ARG A 48 -14.81 13.14 -4.86
C ARG A 48 -14.14 14.11 -3.90
N TRP A 49 -12.83 13.97 -3.70
CA TRP A 49 -12.09 14.85 -2.79
C TRP A 49 -12.20 16.34 -3.17
N GLN A 50 -12.39 16.66 -4.47
CA GLN A 50 -12.61 18.03 -4.95
C GLN A 50 -13.97 18.62 -4.49
N GLU A 51 -14.96 17.74 -4.28
CA GLU A 51 -16.27 18.13 -3.76
C GLU A 51 -16.25 18.28 -2.24
N MET A 52 -15.39 17.49 -1.58
CA MET A 52 -15.18 17.56 -0.13
C MET A 52 -14.37 18.79 0.30
N PHE A 53 -13.31 19.11 -0.45
CA PHE A 53 -12.42 20.23 -0.15
C PHE A 53 -12.63 21.33 -1.19
N THR A 54 -13.39 22.37 -0.80
CA THR A 54 -13.81 23.46 -1.70
C THR A 54 -12.79 24.60 -1.82
N ASP A 55 -11.78 24.65 -0.95
CA ASP A 55 -10.73 25.66 -0.99
C ASP A 55 -9.81 25.45 -2.23
N PRO A 56 -9.74 26.42 -3.17
CA PRO A 56 -8.93 26.29 -4.38
C PRO A 56 -7.43 26.12 -4.09
N GLN A 57 -6.92 26.72 -3.00
CA GLN A 57 -5.52 26.61 -2.63
C GLN A 57 -5.20 25.19 -2.13
N LEU A 58 -6.07 24.62 -1.29
CA LEU A 58 -5.95 23.22 -0.88
C LEU A 58 -6.04 22.27 -2.07
N GLN A 59 -6.98 22.51 -3.01
CA GLN A 59 -7.09 21.69 -4.22
C GLN A 59 -5.83 21.73 -5.07
N ALA A 60 -5.21 22.91 -5.23
CA ALA A 60 -3.94 23.05 -5.95
C ALA A 60 -2.79 22.29 -5.27
N LEU A 61 -2.70 22.36 -3.94
CA LEU A 61 -1.68 21.63 -3.16
C LEU A 61 -1.88 20.12 -3.26
N ILE A 62 -3.12 19.62 -3.18
CA ILE A 62 -3.42 18.20 -3.37
C ILE A 62 -3.04 17.76 -4.78
N ALA A 63 -3.37 18.54 -5.82
CA ALA A 63 -3.02 18.21 -7.20
C ALA A 63 -1.51 18.13 -7.38
N LEU A 64 -0.75 19.09 -6.83
CA LEU A 64 0.71 19.12 -6.86
C LEU A 64 1.32 17.91 -6.12
N ALA A 65 0.79 17.57 -4.95
CA ALA A 65 1.22 16.38 -4.21
C ALA A 65 0.99 15.10 -5.00
N LEU A 66 -0.16 14.96 -5.66
CA LEU A 66 -0.50 13.79 -6.47
C LEU A 66 0.42 13.64 -7.69
N GLU A 67 1.01 14.72 -8.18
CA GLU A 67 1.95 14.70 -9.30
C GLU A 67 3.38 14.38 -8.85
N ASN A 68 3.84 14.94 -7.73
CA ASN A 68 5.26 14.97 -7.36
C ASN A 68 5.63 14.06 -6.19
N ASN A 69 4.66 13.57 -5.42
CA ASN A 69 4.97 12.80 -4.21
C ASN A 69 5.73 11.51 -4.54
N THR A 70 6.90 11.34 -3.93
CA THR A 70 7.81 10.23 -4.20
C THR A 70 7.24 8.87 -3.79
N ASP A 71 6.43 8.81 -2.72
CA ASP A 71 5.81 7.56 -2.26
C ASP A 71 4.73 7.10 -3.23
N LEU A 72 3.92 8.04 -3.75
CA LEU A 72 2.91 7.73 -4.76
C LEU A 72 3.55 7.31 -6.08
N LEU A 73 4.58 8.01 -6.54
CA LEU A 73 5.35 7.62 -7.73
C LEU A 73 5.99 6.24 -7.56
N SER A 74 6.56 5.95 -6.38
CA SER A 74 7.12 4.64 -6.06
C SER A 74 6.04 3.54 -6.06
N ALA A 75 4.85 3.82 -5.52
CA ALA A 75 3.73 2.89 -5.59
C ALA A 75 3.32 2.58 -7.04
N GLY A 76 3.30 3.58 -7.93
CA GLY A 76 3.07 3.40 -9.37
C GLY A 76 4.12 2.50 -10.05
N TRP A 77 5.40 2.60 -9.67
CA TRP A 77 6.44 1.69 -10.16
C TRP A 77 6.25 0.26 -9.66
N ARG A 78 5.82 0.05 -8.42
CA ARG A 78 5.46 -1.29 -7.89
C ARG A 78 4.31 -1.93 -8.67
N VAL A 79 3.34 -1.15 -9.16
CA VAL A 79 2.29 -1.65 -10.06
C VAL A 79 2.90 -2.17 -11.36
N LYS A 80 3.86 -1.44 -11.97
CA LYS A 80 4.56 -1.88 -13.20
C LYS A 80 5.39 -3.14 -12.97
N GLU A 81 6.06 -3.28 -11.83
CA GLU A 81 6.78 -4.51 -11.46
C GLU A 81 5.83 -5.71 -11.35
N ALA A 82 4.69 -5.52 -10.70
CA ALA A 82 3.68 -6.57 -10.57
C ALA A 82 3.04 -6.93 -11.93
N GLU A 83 2.85 -5.95 -12.82
CA GLU A 83 2.38 -6.17 -14.19
C GLU A 83 3.39 -7.00 -15.00
N ALA A 84 4.67 -6.68 -14.92
CA ALA A 84 5.73 -7.45 -15.56
C ALA A 84 5.79 -8.90 -15.05
N THR A 85 5.62 -9.08 -13.73
CA THR A 85 5.53 -10.40 -13.09
C THR A 85 4.32 -11.18 -13.60
N LEU A 86 3.15 -10.55 -13.73
CA LEU A 86 1.95 -11.16 -14.30
C LEU A 86 2.15 -11.53 -15.78
N LYS A 87 2.80 -10.66 -16.56
CA LYS A 87 3.12 -10.93 -17.97
C LYS A 87 4.04 -12.14 -18.08
N SER A 88 5.10 -12.22 -17.26
CA SER A 88 5.99 -13.38 -17.19
C SER A 88 5.24 -14.67 -16.84
N ALA A 89 4.36 -14.64 -15.82
CA ALA A 89 3.55 -15.78 -15.43
C ALA A 89 2.54 -16.21 -16.51
N ARG A 90 2.06 -15.30 -17.35
CA ARG A 90 1.22 -15.62 -18.52
C ARG A 90 2.04 -16.29 -19.63
N LEU A 91 3.26 -15.83 -19.88
CA LEU A 91 4.14 -16.36 -20.91
C LEU A 91 4.78 -17.70 -20.50
N ALA A 92 4.78 -18.05 -19.20
CA ALA A 92 5.26 -19.34 -18.71
C ALA A 92 4.53 -20.58 -19.26
N TYR A 93 3.38 -20.39 -19.91
CA TYR A 93 2.69 -21.46 -20.66
C TYR A 93 3.29 -21.72 -22.04
N LEU A 94 4.15 -20.85 -22.54
CA LEU A 94 4.84 -21.01 -23.80
C LEU A 94 6.17 -21.73 -23.60
N PRO A 95 6.69 -22.45 -24.62
CA PRO A 95 7.99 -23.03 -24.54
C PRO A 95 9.08 -21.95 -24.42
N SER A 96 10.12 -22.24 -23.64
CA SER A 96 11.34 -21.43 -23.60
C SER A 96 12.32 -21.92 -24.67
N PHE A 97 13.05 -21.01 -25.30
CA PHE A 97 14.08 -21.27 -26.26
C PHE A 97 15.41 -20.74 -25.76
N ASN A 98 16.45 -21.58 -25.80
CA ASN A 98 17.79 -21.21 -25.38
C ASN A 98 18.76 -21.53 -26.51
N PHE A 99 19.70 -20.62 -26.75
CA PHE A 99 20.82 -20.80 -27.64
C PHE A 99 22.11 -20.89 -26.81
N ALA A 100 22.75 -22.04 -26.77
CA ALA A 100 23.88 -22.33 -25.89
C ALA A 100 25.00 -23.05 -26.65
N PRO A 101 25.74 -22.34 -27.50
CA PRO A 101 26.89 -22.94 -28.19
C PRO A 101 27.97 -23.33 -27.17
N GLN A 102 28.57 -24.48 -27.38
CA GLN A 102 29.63 -25.01 -26.54
C GLN A 102 30.69 -25.66 -27.37
N GLY A 103 31.94 -25.55 -26.92
CA GLY A 103 33.09 -26.26 -27.48
C GLY A 103 33.88 -26.91 -26.36
N SER A 104 34.46 -28.05 -26.62
CA SER A 104 35.38 -28.70 -25.67
C SER A 104 36.65 -29.23 -26.35
N LEU A 105 37.72 -29.18 -25.58
CA LEU A 105 38.98 -29.78 -25.89
C LEU A 105 39.25 -30.85 -24.84
N SER A 106 39.45 -32.07 -25.21
CA SER A 106 39.74 -33.15 -24.28
C SER A 106 40.88 -34.01 -24.79
N SER A 107 41.78 -34.39 -23.92
CA SER A 107 42.84 -35.38 -24.17
C SER A 107 42.79 -36.39 -23.02
N PHE A 108 42.93 -37.66 -23.32
CA PHE A 108 42.98 -38.74 -22.36
C PHE A 108 44.35 -39.38 -22.44
N ASP A 109 45.04 -39.54 -21.31
CA ASP A 109 46.33 -40.18 -21.13
C ASP A 109 47.43 -39.69 -22.11
N GLY A 110 47.49 -38.37 -22.33
CA GLY A 110 48.45 -37.74 -23.26
C GLY A 110 48.21 -38.06 -24.75
N GLY A 111 47.05 -38.65 -25.06
CA GLY A 111 46.65 -38.97 -26.43
C GLY A 111 46.24 -37.75 -27.26
N PRO A 112 45.85 -37.93 -28.53
CA PRO A 112 45.44 -36.85 -29.40
C PRO A 112 44.29 -36.03 -28.81
N THR A 113 44.37 -34.68 -28.86
CA THR A 113 43.32 -33.78 -28.38
C THR A 113 42.10 -33.91 -29.27
N ALA A 114 40.98 -34.34 -28.70
CA ALA A 114 39.68 -34.29 -29.34
C ALA A 114 39.11 -32.86 -29.25
N LYS A 115 38.70 -32.32 -30.39
CA LYS A 115 38.06 -30.98 -30.49
C LYS A 115 36.61 -31.19 -30.88
N THR A 116 35.70 -30.82 -29.99
CA THR A 116 34.27 -30.92 -30.28
C THR A 116 33.59 -29.55 -30.14
N TYR A 117 32.59 -29.31 -30.96
CA TYR A 117 31.68 -28.17 -30.79
C TYR A 117 30.23 -28.61 -30.98
N SER A 118 29.33 -27.85 -30.38
CA SER A 118 27.90 -28.00 -30.58
C SER A 118 27.26 -26.62 -30.55
N ILE A 119 26.39 -26.37 -31.50
CA ILE A 119 25.64 -25.09 -31.65
C ILE A 119 24.15 -25.42 -31.62
N PRO A 120 23.59 -25.73 -30.43
CA PRO A 120 22.19 -26.13 -30.28
C PRO A 120 21.29 -24.94 -30.02
N VAL A 121 20.06 -25.01 -30.54
CA VAL A 121 18.87 -24.31 -30.02
C VAL A 121 18.05 -25.34 -29.26
N THR A 122 17.83 -25.13 -28.00
CA THR A 122 17.03 -26.02 -27.14
C THR A 122 15.69 -25.38 -26.86
N ALA A 123 14.60 -26.14 -26.99
CA ALA A 123 13.26 -25.77 -26.57
C ALA A 123 12.88 -26.58 -25.33
N SER A 124 12.22 -25.95 -24.34
CA SER A 124 11.69 -26.65 -23.18
C SER A 124 10.30 -26.12 -22.87
N TRP A 125 9.33 -27.01 -22.70
CA TRP A 125 7.95 -26.69 -22.44
C TRP A 125 7.39 -27.55 -21.32
N GLN A 126 6.95 -26.89 -20.23
CA GLN A 126 6.30 -27.55 -19.11
C GLN A 126 4.78 -27.59 -19.33
N ILE A 127 4.18 -28.80 -19.24
CA ILE A 127 2.74 -29.00 -19.36
C ILE A 127 2.09 -28.87 -17.96
N ASP A 128 1.11 -27.99 -17.82
CA ASP A 128 0.45 -27.66 -16.55
C ASP A 128 -0.71 -28.61 -16.23
N ILE A 129 -0.45 -29.88 -15.98
CA ILE A 129 -1.48 -30.88 -15.66
C ILE A 129 -2.04 -30.68 -14.24
N PHE A 130 -1.19 -30.33 -13.28
CA PHE A 130 -1.53 -30.19 -11.88
C PHE A 130 -1.66 -28.74 -11.42
N ASN A 131 -1.95 -27.82 -12.36
CA ASN A 131 -2.22 -26.41 -12.10
C ASN A 131 -1.09 -25.65 -11.38
N GLY A 132 0.17 -26.06 -11.52
CA GLY A 132 1.32 -25.36 -10.98
C GLY A 132 1.48 -23.96 -11.59
N LEU A 133 1.52 -23.87 -12.93
CA LEU A 133 1.59 -22.63 -13.67
C LEU A 133 0.30 -21.81 -13.54
N THR A 134 -0.86 -22.46 -13.53
CA THR A 134 -2.17 -21.81 -13.34
C THR A 134 -2.24 -21.10 -11.99
N ASN A 135 -1.79 -21.74 -10.90
CA ASN A 135 -1.77 -21.12 -9.59
C ASN A 135 -0.70 -20.04 -9.48
N ALA A 136 0.45 -20.18 -10.13
CA ALA A 136 1.47 -19.15 -10.23
C ALA A 136 0.94 -17.89 -10.94
N LYS A 137 0.21 -18.07 -12.07
CA LYS A 137 -0.46 -16.96 -12.77
C LYS A 137 -1.54 -16.30 -11.92
N ARG A 138 -2.37 -17.07 -11.19
CA ARG A 138 -3.41 -16.55 -10.29
C ARG A 138 -2.80 -15.77 -9.14
N LYS A 139 -1.69 -16.25 -8.56
CA LYS A 139 -0.90 -15.54 -7.56
C LYS A 139 -0.38 -14.21 -8.10
N ALA A 140 0.23 -14.21 -9.30
CA ALA A 140 0.73 -12.99 -9.93
C ALA A 140 -0.40 -11.99 -10.26
N LYS A 141 -1.60 -12.50 -10.66
CA LYS A 141 -2.79 -11.65 -10.85
C LYS A 141 -3.25 -11.01 -9.54
N ALA A 142 -3.23 -11.75 -8.44
CA ALA A 142 -3.57 -11.22 -7.12
C ALA A 142 -2.53 -10.19 -6.65
N LEU A 143 -1.24 -10.40 -6.90
CA LEU A 143 -0.17 -9.43 -6.63
C LEU A 143 -0.38 -8.12 -7.41
N TYR A 144 -0.71 -8.21 -8.70
CA TYR A 144 -1.01 -7.04 -9.52
C TYR A 144 -2.24 -6.27 -9.01
N ALA A 145 -3.30 -6.97 -8.62
CA ALA A 145 -4.46 -6.34 -8.01
C ALA A 145 -4.13 -5.70 -6.67
N GLN A 146 -3.36 -6.37 -5.82
CA GLN A 146 -2.88 -5.83 -4.54
C GLN A 146 -2.08 -4.55 -4.72
N SER A 147 -1.14 -4.52 -5.69
CA SER A 147 -0.31 -3.33 -5.93
C SER A 147 -1.13 -2.12 -6.36
N LYS A 148 -2.22 -2.31 -7.12
CA LYS A 148 -3.16 -1.24 -7.47
C LYS A 148 -3.93 -0.71 -6.27
N GLU A 149 -4.41 -1.58 -5.40
CA GLU A 149 -5.09 -1.15 -4.18
C GLU A 149 -4.12 -0.45 -3.22
N TYR A 150 -2.86 -0.89 -3.17
CA TYR A 150 -1.82 -0.20 -2.41
C TYR A 150 -1.54 1.20 -2.95
N GLU A 151 -1.41 1.37 -4.26
CA GLU A 151 -1.27 2.69 -4.90
C GLU A 151 -2.46 3.60 -4.56
N GLN A 152 -3.70 3.07 -4.61
CA GLN A 152 -4.89 3.81 -4.23
C GLN A 152 -4.91 4.16 -2.73
N ALA A 153 -4.44 3.28 -1.86
CA ALA A 153 -4.32 3.56 -0.42
C ALA A 153 -3.32 4.70 -0.16
N VAL A 154 -2.15 4.66 -0.80
CA VAL A 154 -1.14 5.73 -0.72
C VAL A 154 -1.72 7.05 -1.22
N LYS A 155 -2.45 7.05 -2.33
CA LYS A 155 -3.12 8.23 -2.87
C LYS A 155 -4.12 8.82 -1.88
N THR A 156 -4.95 7.99 -1.27
CA THR A 156 -5.94 8.43 -0.27
C THR A 156 -5.25 9.01 0.96
N GLN A 157 -4.20 8.34 1.45
CA GLN A 157 -3.42 8.80 2.60
C GLN A 157 -2.71 10.13 2.31
N LEU A 158 -2.19 10.31 1.10
CA LEU A 158 -1.55 11.56 0.67
C LEU A 158 -2.54 12.72 0.68
N ILE A 159 -3.72 12.55 0.08
CA ILE A 159 -4.78 13.55 0.08
C ILE A 159 -5.16 13.95 1.51
N SER A 160 -5.39 12.97 2.38
CA SER A 160 -5.72 13.20 3.78
C SER A 160 -4.58 13.89 4.54
N GLY A 161 -3.33 13.50 4.28
CA GLY A 161 -2.15 14.10 4.89
C GLY A 161 -1.97 15.58 4.51
N VAL A 162 -2.12 15.91 3.23
CA VAL A 162 -2.06 17.29 2.73
C VAL A 162 -3.18 18.13 3.35
N ALA A 163 -4.43 17.63 3.36
CA ALA A 163 -5.55 18.33 3.95
C ALA A 163 -5.36 18.57 5.45
N ASN A 164 -4.93 17.57 6.20
CA ASN A 164 -4.69 17.70 7.64
C ASN A 164 -3.60 18.75 7.94
N LEU A 165 -2.50 18.76 7.21
CA LEU A 165 -1.43 19.75 7.39
C LEU A 165 -1.90 21.17 6.99
N TYR A 166 -2.68 21.28 5.91
CA TYR A 166 -3.26 22.55 5.48
C TYR A 166 -4.17 23.15 6.56
N TYR A 167 -5.13 22.38 7.08
CA TYR A 167 -6.00 22.87 8.16
C TYR A 167 -5.25 23.10 9.47
N THR A 168 -4.21 22.34 9.75
CA THR A 168 -3.31 22.60 10.89
C THR A 168 -2.61 23.96 10.73
N LEU A 169 -2.15 24.29 9.53
CA LEU A 169 -1.54 25.61 9.26
C LEU A 169 -2.55 26.73 9.43
N LEU A 170 -3.78 26.60 8.92
CA LEU A 170 -4.83 27.60 9.11
C LEU A 170 -5.15 27.81 10.60
N MET A 171 -5.21 26.73 11.37
CA MET A 171 -5.41 26.79 12.82
C MET A 171 -4.26 27.53 13.52
N LEU A 172 -3.01 27.21 13.17
CA LEU A 172 -1.82 27.83 13.75
C LEU A 172 -1.72 29.32 13.40
N ASP A 173 -2.12 29.72 12.18
CA ASP A 173 -2.18 31.12 11.78
C ASP A 173 -3.21 31.89 12.61
N SER A 174 -4.40 31.33 12.78
CA SER A 174 -5.45 31.94 13.62
C SER A 174 -5.01 32.03 15.10
N GLN A 175 -4.38 30.99 15.63
CA GLN A 175 -3.83 31.04 16.99
C GLN A 175 -2.73 32.07 17.16
N TYR A 176 -1.84 32.19 16.14
CA TYR A 176 -0.76 33.17 16.16
C TYR A 176 -1.33 34.60 16.18
N GLU A 177 -2.28 34.90 15.30
CA GLU A 177 -2.98 36.23 15.21
C GLU A 177 -3.64 36.59 16.53
N VAL A 178 -4.43 35.72 17.12
CA VAL A 178 -5.09 35.95 18.43
C VAL A 178 -4.07 36.11 19.54
N THR A 179 -3.00 35.35 19.55
CA THR A 179 -1.94 35.44 20.59
C THR A 179 -1.15 36.74 20.44
N GLU A 180 -0.88 37.21 19.21
CA GLU A 180 -0.22 38.47 18.94
C GLU A 180 -1.07 39.68 19.43
N GLU A 181 -2.38 39.68 19.12
CA GLU A 181 -3.32 40.68 19.66
C GLU A 181 -3.37 40.67 21.18
N THR A 182 -3.38 39.46 21.77
CA THR A 182 -3.38 39.26 23.22
C THR A 182 -2.09 39.84 23.84
N ALA A 183 -0.93 39.57 23.26
CA ALA A 183 0.34 40.15 23.71
C ALA A 183 0.33 41.66 23.66
N ALA A 184 -0.25 42.28 22.61
CA ALA A 184 -0.36 43.71 22.48
C ALA A 184 -1.24 44.31 23.60
N LYS A 185 -2.38 43.69 23.94
CA LYS A 185 -3.27 44.13 25.03
C LYS A 185 -2.59 43.97 26.39
N TRP A 186 -1.83 42.92 26.61
CA TRP A 186 -1.08 42.73 27.86
C TRP A 186 0.03 43.77 28.03
N ARG A 187 0.75 44.15 26.96
CA ARG A 187 1.71 45.28 27.03
C ARG A 187 1.04 46.57 27.47
N GLN A 188 -0.13 46.89 26.93
CA GLN A 188 -0.91 48.06 27.36
C GLN A 188 -1.31 47.93 28.84
N SER A 189 -1.69 46.75 29.30
CA SER A 189 -2.02 46.52 30.70
C SER A 189 -0.81 46.69 31.63
N VAL A 190 0.40 46.31 31.21
CA VAL A 190 1.66 46.56 31.92
C VAL A 190 1.87 48.08 32.09
N GLU A 191 1.72 48.87 31.01
CA GLU A 191 1.88 50.30 31.07
C GLU A 191 0.83 50.97 32.01
N ALA A 192 -0.43 50.52 31.94
CA ALA A 192 -1.47 50.98 32.87
C ALA A 192 -1.13 50.64 34.34
N MET A 193 -0.62 49.43 34.60
CA MET A 193 -0.24 49.02 35.95
C MET A 193 0.98 49.80 36.48
N ARG A 194 1.92 50.17 35.61
CA ARG A 194 3.06 51.05 35.94
C ARG A 194 2.56 52.46 36.34
N ALA A 195 1.66 53.02 35.57
CA ALA A 195 1.05 54.34 35.90
C ALA A 195 0.28 54.31 37.23
N LEU A 196 -0.49 53.22 37.51
CA LEU A 196 -1.16 53.04 38.79
C LEU A 196 -0.16 52.95 39.96
N LYS A 197 0.98 52.29 39.75
CA LYS A 197 2.04 52.24 40.75
C LYS A 197 2.65 53.60 41.03
N GLU A 198 2.91 54.40 39.99
CA GLU A 198 3.41 55.77 40.12
C GLU A 198 2.43 56.69 40.88
N ALA A 199 1.13 56.45 40.64
CA ALA A 199 0.05 57.15 41.37
C ALA A 199 -0.22 56.61 42.78
N GLY A 200 0.51 55.56 43.22
CA GLY A 200 0.37 54.99 44.55
C GLY A 200 -0.77 53.98 44.73
N TYR A 201 -1.47 53.60 43.65
CA TYR A 201 -2.61 52.67 43.68
C TYR A 201 -2.22 51.21 43.41
N ALA A 202 -0.99 50.96 43.00
CA ALA A 202 -0.49 49.59 42.80
C ALA A 202 0.91 49.43 43.40
N ASN A 203 1.36 48.16 43.60
CA ASN A 203 2.69 47.84 44.12
C ASN A 203 3.58 47.19 43.03
N GLU A 204 4.90 47.10 43.31
CA GLU A 204 5.86 46.49 42.40
C GLU A 204 5.54 45.04 42.07
N ALA A 205 5.01 44.27 43.04
CA ALA A 205 4.67 42.85 42.80
C ALA A 205 3.54 42.72 41.72
N GLY A 206 2.58 43.65 41.72
CA GLY A 206 1.56 43.70 40.68
C GLY A 206 2.14 43.98 39.30
N VAL A 207 3.01 44.96 39.16
CA VAL A 207 3.70 45.27 37.88
C VAL A 207 4.50 44.06 37.40
N ALA A 208 5.32 43.47 38.26
CA ALA A 208 6.13 42.27 37.94
C ALA A 208 5.27 41.08 37.49
N GLN A 209 4.07 40.88 38.07
CA GLN A 209 3.15 39.82 37.68
C GLN A 209 2.60 40.06 36.27
N TYR A 210 2.23 41.29 35.92
CA TYR A 210 1.75 41.62 34.56
C TYR A 210 2.86 41.49 33.54
N GLU A 211 4.09 41.92 33.88
CA GLU A 211 5.27 41.74 33.03
C GLU A 211 5.57 40.24 32.79
N ALA A 212 5.55 39.41 33.83
CA ALA A 212 5.78 37.97 33.72
C ALA A 212 4.71 37.32 32.82
N ASN A 213 3.43 37.69 32.93
CA ASN A 213 2.38 37.16 32.07
C ASN A 213 2.57 37.58 30.61
N THR A 214 2.96 38.85 30.38
CA THR A 214 3.28 39.33 29.02
C THR A 214 4.40 38.56 28.38
N LEU A 215 5.51 38.32 29.09
CA LEU A 215 6.64 37.56 28.63
C LEU A 215 6.26 36.09 28.36
N ALA A 216 5.37 35.49 29.15
CA ALA A 216 4.87 34.13 28.90
C ALA A 216 4.06 34.04 27.60
N ILE A 217 3.23 35.05 27.30
CA ILE A 217 2.46 35.12 26.04
C ILE A 217 3.41 35.36 24.84
N GLU A 218 4.39 36.25 25.00
CA GLU A 218 5.38 36.48 23.95
C GLU A 218 6.24 35.22 23.67
N ALA A 219 6.58 34.44 24.69
CA ALA A 219 7.27 33.17 24.52
C ALA A 219 6.42 32.18 23.70
N SER A 220 5.09 32.15 23.93
CA SER A 220 4.19 31.27 23.17
C SER A 220 4.10 31.63 21.68
N LEU A 221 4.31 32.89 21.29
CA LEU A 221 4.39 33.30 19.87
C LEU A 221 5.59 32.65 19.16
N HIS A 222 6.71 32.53 19.85
CA HIS A 222 7.88 31.82 19.28
C HIS A 222 7.57 30.33 19.08
N ASP A 223 6.87 29.69 20.02
CA ASP A 223 6.46 28.29 19.89
C ASP A 223 5.48 28.09 18.72
N LEU A 224 4.50 28.99 18.55
CA LEU A 224 3.59 28.95 17.42
C LEU A 224 4.30 29.19 16.09
N GLY A 225 5.26 30.12 16.03
CA GLY A 225 6.08 30.36 14.85
C GLY A 225 6.88 29.13 14.45
N TYR A 226 7.48 28.43 15.43
CA TYR A 226 8.18 27.17 15.21
C TYR A 226 7.23 26.07 14.67
N GLN A 227 6.06 25.90 15.28
CA GLN A 227 5.07 24.91 14.85
C GLN A 227 4.58 25.17 13.41
N ARG A 228 4.35 26.43 13.05
CA ARG A 228 4.02 26.84 11.66
C ARG A 228 5.11 26.38 10.68
N THR A 229 6.36 26.73 10.96
CA THR A 229 7.48 26.36 10.11
C THR A 229 7.61 24.84 9.98
N GLN A 230 7.41 24.11 11.08
CA GLN A 230 7.46 22.64 11.07
C GLN A 230 6.32 22.04 10.21
N ALA A 231 5.11 22.60 10.30
CA ALA A 231 3.98 22.16 9.49
C ALA A 231 4.19 22.48 8.00
N GLU A 232 4.73 23.68 7.67
CA GLU A 232 5.09 24.03 6.30
C GLU A 232 6.15 23.09 5.73
N ASN A 233 7.21 22.81 6.46
CA ASN A 233 8.25 21.86 6.03
C ASN A 233 7.69 20.45 5.80
N SER A 234 6.77 20.01 6.67
CA SER A 234 6.10 18.72 6.52
C SER A 234 5.22 18.69 5.27
N LEU A 235 4.51 19.78 5.00
CA LEU A 235 3.68 19.89 3.80
C LEU A 235 4.54 19.94 2.54
N CYS A 236 5.63 20.75 2.50
CA CYS A 236 6.57 20.75 1.38
C CYS A 236 7.14 19.36 1.09
N SER A 237 7.44 18.57 2.14
CA SER A 237 7.88 17.19 1.97
C SER A 237 6.83 16.31 1.27
N LEU A 238 5.52 16.47 1.61
CA LEU A 238 4.46 15.75 0.91
C LEU A 238 4.27 16.22 -0.55
N LEU A 239 4.54 17.51 -0.81
CA LEU A 239 4.49 18.08 -2.17
C LEU A 239 5.70 17.67 -3.03
N GLY A 240 6.74 17.09 -2.42
CA GLY A 240 8.01 16.79 -3.11
C GLY A 240 8.85 18.03 -3.40
N GLU A 241 8.69 19.09 -2.61
CA GLU A 241 9.36 20.38 -2.79
C GLU A 241 10.34 20.69 -1.64
N VAL A 242 11.25 21.62 -1.90
CA VAL A 242 12.13 22.15 -0.86
C VAL A 242 11.34 23.06 0.09
N PRO A 243 11.75 23.21 1.36
CA PRO A 243 11.05 24.05 2.33
C PRO A 243 10.85 25.49 1.84
N HIS A 244 9.60 25.94 1.86
CA HIS A 244 9.19 27.33 1.56
C HIS A 244 7.85 27.66 2.25
N THR A 245 7.49 28.93 2.28
CA THR A 245 6.21 29.36 2.80
C THR A 245 5.07 28.94 1.87
N ILE A 246 4.04 28.28 2.43
CA ILE A 246 2.89 27.80 1.68
C ILE A 246 1.81 28.89 1.61
N ALA A 247 1.40 29.22 0.39
CA ALA A 247 0.24 30.09 0.16
C ALA A 247 -1.05 29.39 0.61
N ARG A 248 -1.85 30.06 1.44
CA ARG A 248 -3.06 29.49 2.04
C ARG A 248 -4.12 30.53 2.34
N GLY A 249 -5.36 30.09 2.46
CA GLY A 249 -6.50 30.92 2.82
C GLY A 249 -6.54 31.24 4.33
N ARG A 250 -7.71 31.62 4.82
CA ARG A 250 -7.99 31.85 6.24
C ARG A 250 -8.97 30.79 6.75
N LEU A 251 -8.86 30.44 8.04
CA LEU A 251 -9.71 29.43 8.69
C LEU A 251 -11.19 29.81 8.61
N GLU A 252 -11.52 31.09 8.80
CA GLU A 252 -12.88 31.64 8.81
C GLU A 252 -13.62 31.47 7.47
N ASN A 253 -12.86 31.35 6.35
CA ASN A 253 -13.44 31.23 5.02
C ASN A 253 -13.66 29.75 4.61
N GLN A 254 -13.33 28.80 5.48
CA GLN A 254 -13.46 27.39 5.18
C GLN A 254 -14.91 26.92 5.32
N GLN A 255 -15.39 26.22 4.30
CA GLN A 255 -16.71 25.59 4.32
C GLN A 255 -16.52 24.09 4.46
N LEU A 256 -17.08 23.53 5.53
CA LEU A 256 -17.13 22.08 5.74
C LEU A 256 -18.51 21.56 5.33
N PRO A 257 -18.63 20.34 4.83
CA PRO A 257 -19.93 19.74 4.54
C PRO A 257 -20.80 19.68 5.80
N ASP A 258 -22.05 20.20 5.71
CA ASP A 258 -22.96 20.30 6.84
C ASP A 258 -23.40 18.92 7.36
N ASP A 259 -23.56 17.94 6.50
CA ASP A 259 -24.03 16.59 6.82
C ASP A 259 -22.89 15.55 6.72
N LEU A 260 -22.16 15.39 7.81
CA LEU A 260 -21.37 14.19 8.07
C LEU A 260 -22.25 13.13 8.78
N THR A 261 -23.47 12.92 8.30
CA THR A 261 -24.33 11.85 8.80
C THR A 261 -23.78 10.53 8.31
N VAL A 262 -23.31 9.73 9.23
CA VAL A 262 -22.56 8.55 8.91
C VAL A 262 -23.30 7.32 9.34
N GLY A 263 -23.81 6.63 8.36
CA GLY A 263 -23.90 5.21 8.41
C GLY A 263 -22.89 4.65 7.40
N VAL A 264 -21.77 4.10 7.86
CA VAL A 264 -20.91 3.33 6.95
C VAL A 264 -21.31 1.88 7.05
N PRO A 265 -22.10 1.35 6.08
CA PRO A 265 -22.41 -0.07 6.08
C PRO A 265 -21.11 -0.87 6.02
N LEU A 266 -21.08 -1.97 6.74
CA LEU A 266 -19.95 -2.89 6.77
C LEU A 266 -19.48 -3.33 5.38
N LEU A 267 -20.41 -3.43 4.42
CA LEU A 267 -20.12 -3.68 3.00
C LEU A 267 -19.14 -2.66 2.40
N MET A 268 -19.10 -1.44 2.91
CA MET A 268 -18.22 -0.40 2.39
C MET A 268 -16.81 -0.45 2.95
N LEU A 269 -16.59 -1.00 4.14
CA LEU A 269 -15.22 -1.31 4.57
C LEU A 269 -14.52 -2.25 3.60
N SER A 270 -15.29 -3.14 2.95
CA SER A 270 -14.74 -4.03 1.93
C SER A 270 -14.29 -3.30 0.65
N ASN A 271 -14.69 -2.05 0.44
CA ASN A 271 -14.27 -1.22 -0.69
C ASN A 271 -13.04 -0.37 -0.36
N ARG A 272 -12.62 -0.28 0.91
CA ARG A 272 -11.39 0.43 1.30
C ARG A 272 -10.17 -0.22 0.62
N PRO A 273 -9.28 0.58 0.06
CA PRO A 273 -8.09 0.07 -0.64
C PRO A 273 -7.15 -0.75 0.25
N ASP A 274 -7.01 -0.39 1.52
CA ASP A 274 -6.19 -1.12 2.51
C ASP A 274 -6.78 -2.50 2.82
N VAL A 275 -8.10 -2.60 3.00
CA VAL A 275 -8.81 -3.87 3.22
C VAL A 275 -8.73 -4.76 1.97
N ARG A 276 -8.93 -4.20 0.78
CA ARG A 276 -8.79 -4.93 -0.49
C ARG A 276 -7.37 -5.40 -0.73
N SER A 277 -6.37 -4.57 -0.41
CA SER A 277 -4.96 -4.95 -0.46
C SER A 277 -4.66 -6.15 0.45
N ALA A 278 -5.18 -6.15 1.68
CA ALA A 278 -5.04 -7.27 2.61
C ALA A 278 -5.75 -8.54 2.11
N GLU A 279 -6.93 -8.43 1.49
CA GLU A 279 -7.63 -9.56 0.87
C GLU A 279 -6.84 -10.15 -0.31
N TYR A 280 -6.27 -9.31 -1.18
CA TYR A 280 -5.41 -9.79 -2.26
C TYR A 280 -4.11 -10.43 -1.75
N SER A 281 -3.58 -10.00 -0.61
CA SER A 281 -2.46 -10.68 0.06
C SER A 281 -2.85 -12.08 0.52
N LEU A 282 -4.04 -12.25 1.12
CA LEU A 282 -4.59 -13.56 1.47
C LEU A 282 -4.82 -14.43 0.21
N MET A 283 -5.32 -13.86 -0.86
CA MET A 283 -5.50 -14.57 -2.14
C MET A 283 -4.16 -15.05 -2.71
N GLN A 284 -3.09 -14.28 -2.58
CA GLN A 284 -1.74 -14.68 -2.99
C GLN A 284 -1.25 -15.88 -2.19
N SER A 285 -1.38 -15.85 -0.87
CA SER A 285 -0.94 -16.96 0.00
C SER A 285 -1.79 -18.22 -0.22
N TYR A 286 -3.08 -18.09 -0.55
CA TYR A 286 -3.93 -19.19 -0.99
C TYR A 286 -3.38 -19.85 -2.27
N TYR A 287 -3.09 -19.07 -3.31
CA TYR A 287 -2.54 -19.62 -4.55
C TYR A 287 -1.08 -20.08 -4.40
N ALA A 288 -0.30 -19.51 -3.47
CA ALA A 288 1.01 -20.04 -3.12
C ALA A 288 0.91 -21.42 -2.48
N THR A 289 -0.07 -21.64 -1.59
CA THR A 289 -0.35 -22.95 -1.00
C THR A 289 -0.76 -23.97 -2.07
N ALA A 290 -1.62 -23.56 -3.01
CA ALA A 290 -2.02 -24.40 -4.13
C ALA A 290 -0.85 -24.75 -5.04
N SER A 291 0.03 -23.79 -5.36
CA SER A 291 1.26 -24.04 -6.13
C SER A 291 2.26 -24.94 -5.38
N ALA A 292 2.40 -24.78 -4.05
CA ALA A 292 3.24 -25.66 -3.24
C ALA A 292 2.74 -27.12 -3.26
N ARG A 293 1.41 -27.32 -3.23
CA ARG A 293 0.80 -28.65 -3.35
C ARG A 293 1.06 -29.29 -4.71
N SER A 294 1.04 -28.52 -5.82
CA SER A 294 1.32 -29.06 -7.16
C SER A 294 2.71 -29.69 -7.26
N ALA A 295 3.68 -29.22 -6.49
CA ALA A 295 5.03 -29.82 -6.44
C ALA A 295 5.10 -31.22 -5.80
N LEU A 296 4.00 -31.73 -5.22
CA LEU A 296 3.88 -33.12 -4.75
C LEU A 296 3.52 -34.10 -5.88
N TYR A 297 3.04 -33.60 -7.01
CA TYR A 297 2.56 -34.37 -8.14
C TYR A 297 3.63 -34.43 -9.26
N PRO A 298 3.46 -35.37 -10.24
CA PRO A 298 4.38 -35.46 -11.36
C PRO A 298 4.40 -34.16 -12.19
N SER A 299 5.57 -33.82 -12.70
CA SER A 299 5.71 -32.76 -13.74
C SER A 299 6.02 -33.42 -15.09
N ILE A 300 5.44 -32.89 -16.16
CA ILE A 300 5.72 -33.31 -17.53
C ILE A 300 6.40 -32.15 -18.24
N THR A 301 7.57 -32.46 -18.81
CA THR A 301 8.34 -31.52 -19.61
C THR A 301 8.60 -32.12 -20.99
N LEU A 302 8.23 -31.35 -22.02
CA LEU A 302 8.65 -31.66 -23.40
C LEU A 302 9.91 -30.85 -23.71
N SER A 303 10.92 -31.50 -24.26
CA SER A 303 12.15 -30.83 -24.67
C SER A 303 12.51 -31.20 -26.10
N GLY A 304 13.16 -30.29 -26.79
CA GLY A 304 13.65 -30.51 -28.13
C GLY A 304 14.95 -29.75 -28.34
N THR A 305 15.81 -30.32 -29.17
CA THR A 305 17.08 -29.68 -29.57
C THR A 305 17.24 -29.80 -31.07
N VAL A 306 17.66 -28.71 -31.70
CA VAL A 306 18.10 -28.67 -33.08
C VAL A 306 19.39 -27.88 -33.16
N GLY A 307 20.36 -28.35 -33.94
CA GLY A 307 21.66 -27.67 -34.05
C GLY A 307 22.66 -28.40 -34.90
N TRP A 308 23.89 -27.94 -34.84
CA TRP A 308 25.03 -28.55 -35.54
C TRP A 308 26.10 -28.97 -34.56
N THR A 309 26.79 -30.08 -34.90
CA THR A 309 27.89 -30.60 -34.11
C THR A 309 28.95 -31.28 -35.01
N ASN A 310 30.20 -31.30 -34.54
CA ASN A 310 31.25 -32.11 -35.14
C ASN A 310 31.58 -33.36 -34.30
N ASN A 311 30.65 -33.95 -33.62
CA ASN A 311 30.84 -35.05 -32.66
C ASN A 311 31.59 -36.32 -33.20
N SER A 312 32.43 -36.15 -34.21
CA SER A 312 33.24 -37.22 -34.83
C SER A 312 34.74 -37.14 -34.54
N GLY A 313 35.21 -36.27 -33.68
CA GLY A 313 36.62 -36.12 -33.31
C GLY A 313 37.56 -35.60 -34.41
N ALA A 314 37.10 -35.41 -35.64
CA ALA A 314 37.89 -35.09 -36.82
C ALA A 314 38.13 -33.56 -37.06
N GLY A 315 38.12 -32.75 -36.02
CA GLY A 315 38.34 -31.32 -36.14
C GLY A 315 37.07 -30.52 -36.43
N ILE A 316 37.20 -29.19 -36.50
CA ILE A 316 36.09 -28.31 -36.77
C ILE A 316 35.76 -28.31 -38.26
N VAL A 317 34.60 -28.88 -38.63
CA VAL A 317 34.08 -28.89 -39.98
C VAL A 317 32.88 -27.95 -40.06
N ASN A 318 32.89 -26.99 -40.95
CA ASN A 318 31.80 -26.05 -41.13
C ASN A 318 30.92 -26.48 -42.32
N PRO A 319 29.58 -26.63 -42.16
CA PRO A 319 28.75 -26.34 -41.01
C PRO A 319 28.58 -27.46 -39.97
N GLY A 320 29.30 -28.57 -40.04
CA GLY A 320 29.11 -29.75 -39.18
C GLY A 320 27.87 -30.59 -39.56
N LYS A 321 27.53 -31.55 -38.69
CA LYS A 321 26.35 -32.41 -38.89
C LYS A 321 25.15 -31.87 -38.14
N LEU A 322 23.99 -31.86 -38.81
CA LEU A 322 22.73 -31.49 -38.17
C LEU A 322 22.34 -32.55 -37.14
N ILE A 323 22.02 -32.08 -35.94
CA ILE A 323 21.43 -32.94 -34.90
C ILE A 323 20.03 -32.39 -34.54
N TRP A 324 19.13 -33.28 -34.26
CA TRP A 324 17.85 -32.98 -33.66
C TRP A 324 17.43 -34.08 -32.71
N ASN A 325 16.78 -33.71 -31.64
CA ASN A 325 16.10 -34.65 -30.75
C ASN A 325 14.81 -34.03 -30.21
N ALA A 326 13.88 -34.87 -29.82
CA ALA A 326 12.69 -34.51 -29.09
C ALA A 326 12.46 -35.56 -28.00
N ALA A 327 12.19 -35.08 -26.78
CA ALA A 327 12.00 -35.97 -25.62
C ALA A 327 10.85 -35.45 -24.77
N GLY A 328 10.09 -36.38 -24.21
CA GLY A 328 9.12 -36.10 -23.14
C GLY A 328 9.63 -36.75 -21.87
N SER A 329 9.67 -35.99 -20.79
CA SER A 329 10.06 -36.50 -19.47
C SER A 329 8.90 -36.31 -18.47
N LEU A 330 8.70 -37.36 -17.65
CA LEU A 330 7.79 -37.33 -16.50
C LEU A 330 8.64 -37.49 -15.24
N LEU A 331 8.63 -36.49 -14.38
CA LEU A 331 9.38 -36.52 -13.13
C LEU A 331 8.39 -36.52 -11.96
N GLN A 332 8.41 -37.59 -11.16
CA GLN A 332 7.67 -37.69 -9.90
C GLN A 332 8.65 -37.71 -8.73
N PRO A 333 8.66 -36.70 -7.85
CA PRO A 333 9.45 -36.76 -6.63
C PRO A 333 8.95 -37.87 -5.71
N ILE A 334 9.74 -38.88 -5.40
CA ILE A 334 9.42 -39.98 -4.47
C ILE A 334 9.91 -39.59 -3.07
N PHE A 335 11.16 -39.17 -2.98
CA PHE A 335 11.82 -38.76 -1.76
C PHE A 335 12.77 -37.59 -2.00
N ASN A 336 12.62 -36.50 -1.29
CA ASN A 336 13.48 -35.31 -1.36
C ASN A 336 13.70 -34.72 0.03
N ALA A 337 14.06 -35.56 1.00
CA ALA A 337 14.34 -35.17 2.39
C ALA A 337 13.21 -34.31 3.01
N ASN A 338 11.94 -34.64 2.72
CA ASN A 338 10.74 -33.94 3.19
C ASN A 338 10.56 -32.50 2.69
N ALA A 339 11.40 -31.98 1.77
CA ALA A 339 11.38 -30.59 1.33
C ALA A 339 10.02 -30.16 0.75
N ASN A 340 9.40 -30.97 -0.12
CA ASN A 340 8.10 -30.63 -0.71
C ASN A 340 6.96 -30.61 0.35
N ARG A 341 6.99 -31.52 1.33
CA ARG A 341 5.99 -31.53 2.42
C ARG A 341 6.19 -30.35 3.36
N ALA A 342 7.44 -29.99 3.68
CA ALA A 342 7.76 -28.80 4.45
C ALA A 342 7.28 -27.54 3.74
N ARG A 343 7.53 -27.41 2.42
CA ARG A 343 7.03 -26.28 1.61
C ARG A 343 5.50 -26.11 1.70
N VAL A 344 4.73 -27.22 1.63
CA VAL A 344 3.28 -27.16 1.79
C VAL A 344 2.86 -26.74 3.21
N LYS A 345 3.54 -27.26 4.24
CA LYS A 345 3.25 -26.85 5.62
C LYS A 345 3.54 -25.36 5.86
N ILE A 346 4.68 -24.87 5.38
CA ILE A 346 5.06 -23.46 5.45
C ILE A 346 4.02 -22.59 4.73
N ALA A 347 3.67 -22.95 3.49
CA ALA A 347 2.69 -22.18 2.72
C ALA A 347 1.31 -22.16 3.38
N LYS A 348 0.88 -23.24 4.04
CA LYS A 348 -0.37 -23.26 4.84
C LYS A 348 -0.29 -22.35 6.06
N ALA A 349 0.82 -22.36 6.79
CA ALA A 349 1.01 -21.47 7.94
C ALA A 349 0.95 -20.00 7.49
N GLN A 350 1.66 -19.65 6.42
CA GLN A 350 1.61 -18.30 5.83
C GLN A 350 0.22 -17.90 5.34
N GLN A 351 -0.59 -18.86 4.87
CA GLN A 351 -1.97 -18.61 4.49
C GLN A 351 -2.84 -18.28 5.71
N GLU A 352 -2.67 -19.00 6.84
CA GLU A 352 -3.38 -18.68 8.08
C GLU A 352 -2.93 -17.34 8.67
N GLU A 353 -1.63 -17.02 8.65
CA GLU A 353 -1.12 -15.71 9.02
C GLU A 353 -1.76 -14.59 8.19
N SER A 354 -1.83 -14.77 6.86
CA SER A 354 -2.46 -13.79 5.96
C SER A 354 -3.96 -13.64 6.23
N LYS A 355 -4.65 -14.72 6.64
CA LYS A 355 -6.06 -14.68 7.02
C LYS A 355 -6.27 -13.87 8.31
N LEU A 356 -5.43 -14.09 9.33
CA LEU A 356 -5.46 -13.31 10.57
C LEU A 356 -5.15 -11.83 10.30
N SER A 357 -4.17 -11.55 9.44
CA SER A 357 -3.83 -10.17 9.04
C SER A 357 -5.01 -9.49 8.33
N PHE A 358 -5.71 -10.18 7.43
CA PHE A 358 -6.90 -9.65 6.79
C PHE A 358 -8.02 -9.34 7.79
N GLN A 359 -8.27 -10.25 8.75
CA GLN A 359 -9.24 -10.04 9.82
C GLN A 359 -8.88 -8.81 10.67
N GLN A 360 -7.60 -8.68 11.07
CA GLN A 360 -7.14 -7.55 11.86
C GLN A 360 -7.26 -6.23 11.10
N THR A 361 -6.94 -6.21 9.81
CA THR A 361 -7.10 -5.02 8.95
C THR A 361 -8.55 -4.56 8.90
N LEU A 362 -9.50 -5.50 8.81
CA LEU A 362 -10.92 -5.18 8.81
C LEU A 362 -11.38 -4.60 10.16
N LEU A 363 -10.93 -5.17 11.27
CA LEU A 363 -11.22 -4.66 12.61
C LEU A 363 -10.63 -3.25 12.83
N ASN A 364 -9.40 -3.04 12.40
CA ASN A 364 -8.75 -1.73 12.48
C ASN A 364 -9.48 -0.68 11.64
N ALA A 365 -9.92 -1.03 10.44
CA ALA A 365 -10.68 -0.14 9.57
C ALA A 365 -12.03 0.27 10.21
N GLY A 366 -12.71 -0.66 10.89
CA GLY A 366 -13.93 -0.36 11.63
C GLY A 366 -13.68 0.55 12.84
N ALA A 367 -12.64 0.26 13.62
CA ALA A 367 -12.26 1.08 14.75
C ALA A 367 -11.86 2.51 14.33
N GLU A 368 -11.13 2.66 13.22
CA GLU A 368 -10.75 3.96 12.67
C GLU A 368 -11.97 4.82 12.31
N VAL A 369 -12.94 4.23 11.60
CA VAL A 369 -14.19 4.93 11.25
C VAL A 369 -14.94 5.34 12.51
N ASN A 370 -15.12 4.45 13.48
CA ASN A 370 -15.83 4.75 14.73
C ASN A 370 -15.13 5.85 15.52
N ASN A 371 -13.80 5.83 15.61
CA ASN A 371 -13.01 6.87 16.28
C ASN A 371 -13.15 8.22 15.57
N ALA A 372 -13.08 8.26 14.23
CA ALA A 372 -13.24 9.48 13.45
C ALA A 372 -14.62 10.11 13.65
N LEU A 373 -15.69 9.29 13.69
CA LEU A 373 -17.05 9.74 13.96
C LEU A 373 -17.20 10.36 15.35
N THR A 374 -16.72 9.63 16.37
CA THR A 374 -16.77 10.08 17.75
C THR A 374 -15.97 11.38 17.92
N GLN A 375 -14.82 11.50 17.28
CA GLN A 375 -14.00 12.70 17.27
C GLN A 375 -14.73 13.88 16.63
N CYS A 376 -15.40 13.69 15.50
CA CYS A 376 -16.16 14.71 14.81
C CYS A 376 -17.33 15.21 15.69
N GLN A 377 -18.11 14.29 16.30
CA GLN A 377 -19.21 14.63 17.20
C GLN A 377 -18.71 15.41 18.44
N SER A 378 -17.61 14.96 19.03
CA SER A 378 -16.99 15.63 20.17
C SER A 378 -16.48 17.04 19.81
N ALA A 379 -15.90 17.20 18.62
CA ALA A 379 -15.41 18.51 18.15
C ALA A 379 -16.57 19.50 17.96
N ARG A 380 -17.68 19.07 17.33
CA ARG A 380 -18.88 19.90 17.17
C ARG A 380 -19.46 20.33 18.53
N ALA A 381 -19.63 19.39 19.46
CA ALA A 381 -20.13 19.69 20.79
C ALA A 381 -19.22 20.66 21.56
N LYS A 382 -17.91 20.54 21.40
CA LYS A 382 -16.95 21.49 21.99
C LYS A 382 -17.04 22.89 21.39
N ALA A 383 -17.21 22.98 20.05
CA ALA A 383 -17.36 24.26 19.37
C ALA A 383 -18.55 25.03 19.92
N ASP A 384 -19.76 24.43 20.00
CA ASP A 384 -20.96 25.01 20.57
C ASP A 384 -20.75 25.49 22.02
N LEU A 385 -20.11 24.68 22.86
CA LEU A 385 -19.81 25.07 24.24
C LEU A 385 -18.82 26.23 24.33
N ARG A 386 -17.86 26.34 23.43
CA ARG A 386 -16.87 27.42 23.37
C ARG A 386 -17.52 28.74 22.90
N GLU A 387 -18.42 28.71 21.92
CA GLU A 387 -19.19 29.90 21.52
C GLU A 387 -19.97 30.44 22.68
N ARG A 388 -20.73 29.60 23.37
CA ARG A 388 -21.49 30.00 24.57
C ARG A 388 -20.61 30.50 25.71
N GLN A 389 -19.40 29.97 25.84
CA GLN A 389 -18.41 30.46 26.80
C GLN A 389 -17.95 31.88 26.46
N ILE A 390 -17.67 32.14 25.16
CA ILE A 390 -17.27 33.48 24.69
C ILE A 390 -18.38 34.49 24.98
N GLU A 391 -19.64 34.22 24.61
CA GLU A 391 -20.77 35.05 24.88
C GLU A 391 -20.94 35.37 26.38
N ALA A 392 -20.68 34.38 27.25
CA ALA A 392 -20.77 34.59 28.70
C ALA A 392 -19.63 35.48 29.25
N LEU A 393 -18.42 35.33 28.67
CA LEU A 393 -17.27 36.15 29.04
C LEU A 393 -17.43 37.61 28.56
N GLU A 394 -17.94 37.80 27.34
CA GLU A 394 -18.22 39.15 26.80
C GLU A 394 -19.22 39.91 27.70
N ARG A 395 -20.32 39.27 28.09
CA ARG A 395 -21.27 39.84 29.05
C ARG A 395 -20.70 40.15 30.44
N ALA A 396 -19.61 39.46 30.82
CA ALA A 396 -18.97 39.71 32.11
C ALA A 396 -17.99 40.91 32.05
N VAL A 397 -17.62 41.35 30.88
CA VAL A 397 -16.71 42.49 30.64
C VAL A 397 -17.50 43.79 30.37
N GLU A 398 -18.73 43.71 29.86
CA GLU A 398 -19.68 44.84 29.77
C GLU A 398 -20.16 45.26 31.15
#